data_bf929c6562ac50628fb19aeeacee8ad5
#
_entry.id   bf929c6562ac50628fb19aeeacee8ad5
#
_cell.length_a   1.000
_cell.length_b   1.000
_cell.length_c   1.000
_cell.angle_alpha   90.00
_cell.angle_beta   90.00
_cell.angle_gamma   90.00
#
_symmetry.space_group_name_H-M   'P 1'
#
loop_
_entity.id
_entity.type
_entity.pdbx_description
1 polymer ?
#
loop_
_entity_poly.entity_id
_entity_poly.type
_entity_poly.pdbx_seq_one_letter_code
_entity_poly.pdbx_strand_id
1 'polypeptide(L)'
;MEGGSKFFTFHYSLFTFFSYLCSVKGIKTVIYSRAEKLPQVEESNFFHSRQLFLISASTPKMKPYMVVCSDEDGHVVSQLLATVRYRTSFLPPFFFMHCRVVGEGTYAESDYKKDELFGEMLTALTKKLNKRSLYIEVSNLSQKMFGYRHFRHNEYFPVHWMSIHNSLHSKTPEERITEKMMHRIEMAYSRGVTCQTVESEDDLKAFNKLLRHHHWFKPKRYIPDSQFFIKLRESNRCQLFITKYRNHVIGCSACVYSDMDADLWYSAFRRKTYLPLHPDAVTIWHAIKYAHEHGYQHINFLDVGLPFRKNSFRDFILRFGGKPVSTFRWFRCSIRWINSLLKWIYRD
;
A
#
# COMPACT_ATOMS: atom_id res chain seq x y z
N MET A 1 32.19 -3.43 72.17
CA MET A 1 32.54 -4.04 70.86
C MET A 1 31.39 -3.70 69.90
N GLU A 2 31.67 -2.75 69.05
CA GLU A 2 30.70 -2.16 68.11
C GLU A 2 30.58 -3.07 66.89
N GLY A 3 29.35 -3.42 66.54
CA GLY A 3 29.00 -4.15 65.33
C GLY A 3 28.22 -3.26 64.36
N GLY A 4 28.94 -2.61 63.46
CA GLY A 4 28.37 -1.67 62.52
C GLY A 4 27.59 -2.41 61.40
N SER A 5 26.31 -2.12 61.33
CA SER A 5 25.42 -2.48 60.23
C SER A 5 25.68 -1.61 59.02
N LYS A 6 26.23 -2.16 57.94
CA LYS A 6 26.35 -1.45 56.66
C LYS A 6 25.03 -1.51 55.91
N PHE A 7 24.28 -0.40 55.91
CA PHE A 7 23.18 -0.18 55.03
C PHE A 7 23.70 0.00 53.58
N PHE A 8 23.38 -0.91 52.69
CA PHE A 8 23.54 -0.71 51.26
C PHE A 8 22.42 0.16 50.75
N THR A 9 22.75 1.43 50.50
CA THR A 9 21.87 2.38 49.86
C THR A 9 21.90 2.10 48.34
N PHE A 10 20.84 1.50 47.82
CA PHE A 10 20.63 1.42 46.38
C PHE A 10 20.26 2.77 45.85
N HIS A 11 21.18 3.45 45.22
CA HIS A 11 20.89 4.58 44.39
C HIS A 11 20.13 4.12 43.13
N TYR A 12 18.82 4.25 43.14
CA TYR A 12 18.02 4.23 41.92
C TYR A 12 18.38 5.53 41.15
N SER A 13 19.31 5.41 40.22
CA SER A 13 19.51 6.37 39.16
C SER A 13 18.25 6.38 38.31
N LEU A 14 17.37 7.33 38.54
CA LEU A 14 16.28 7.71 37.64
C LEU A 14 16.92 8.24 36.34
N PHE A 15 17.25 7.34 35.44
CA PHE A 15 17.42 7.71 34.04
C PHE A 15 16.04 8.16 33.53
N THR A 16 15.72 9.39 33.73
CA THR A 16 14.75 10.13 32.93
C THR A 16 15.26 10.08 31.49
N PHE A 17 14.79 9.11 30.72
CA PHE A 17 14.86 9.15 29.29
C PHE A 17 14.04 10.38 28.86
N PHE A 18 14.70 11.50 28.75
CA PHE A 18 14.24 12.60 27.91
C PHE A 18 14.17 12.01 26.51
N SER A 19 12.95 11.63 26.06
CA SER A 19 12.68 11.48 24.66
C SER A 19 12.93 12.84 24.02
N TYR A 20 14.12 13.02 23.49
CA TYR A 20 14.37 14.05 22.51
C TYR A 20 13.47 13.69 21.31
N LEU A 21 12.24 14.22 21.33
CA LEU A 21 11.54 14.56 20.11
C LEU A 21 12.43 15.61 19.44
N CYS A 22 13.34 15.18 18.58
CA CYS A 22 13.96 16.05 17.61
C CYS A 22 12.83 16.48 16.66
N SER A 23 12.01 17.43 17.08
CA SER A 23 11.13 18.16 16.18
C SER A 23 12.03 18.85 15.17
N VAL A 24 11.81 18.61 13.91
CA VAL A 24 12.56 19.32 12.85
C VAL A 24 12.27 20.79 13.05
N LYS A 25 13.34 21.58 13.30
CA LYS A 25 13.20 23.00 13.62
C LYS A 25 12.43 23.72 12.53
N GLY A 26 11.42 24.49 12.90
CA GLY A 26 10.58 25.23 11.95
C GLY A 26 9.46 24.41 11.30
N ILE A 27 9.25 23.13 11.67
CA ILE A 27 8.20 22.30 11.10
C ILE A 27 7.03 22.12 12.07
N LYS A 28 5.82 22.39 11.55
CA LYS A 28 4.55 22.13 12.24
C LYS A 28 3.87 20.91 11.63
N THR A 29 3.61 19.87 12.43
CA THR A 29 2.93 18.63 11.99
C THR A 29 1.50 18.61 12.49
N VAL A 30 0.54 18.46 11.55
CA VAL A 30 -0.90 18.41 11.81
C VAL A 30 -1.54 17.19 11.16
N ILE A 31 -2.53 16.57 11.84
CA ILE A 31 -3.27 15.42 11.31
C ILE A 31 -4.70 15.81 11.01
N TYR A 32 -5.07 15.69 9.75
CA TYR A 32 -6.42 15.97 9.24
C TYR A 32 -7.21 14.67 9.05
N SER A 33 -8.46 14.67 9.46
CA SER A 33 -9.39 13.55 9.28
C SER A 33 -10.73 13.97 8.67
N ARG A 34 -10.85 15.24 8.29
CA ARG A 34 -12.01 15.84 7.61
C ARG A 34 -11.53 16.61 6.38
N ALA A 35 -12.25 16.45 5.28
CA ALA A 35 -11.88 17.03 3.99
C ALA A 35 -11.89 18.56 3.96
N GLU A 36 -12.83 19.17 4.71
CA GLU A 36 -13.02 20.63 4.75
C GLU A 36 -11.84 21.37 5.36
N LYS A 37 -11.05 20.66 6.19
CA LYS A 37 -9.89 21.23 6.90
C LYS A 37 -8.56 20.88 6.24
N LEU A 38 -8.58 20.04 5.19
CA LEU A 38 -7.36 19.61 4.52
C LEU A 38 -6.78 20.76 3.68
N PRO A 39 -5.50 21.17 3.90
CA PRO A 39 -4.86 22.18 3.08
C PRO A 39 -4.68 21.68 1.64
N GLN A 40 -4.18 22.55 0.78
CA GLN A 40 -3.71 22.13 -0.53
C GLN A 40 -2.47 21.27 -0.33
N VAL A 41 -2.47 20.07 -0.91
CA VAL A 41 -1.43 19.05 -0.77
C VAL A 41 -0.89 18.68 -2.14
N GLU A 42 0.33 18.12 -2.16
CA GLU A 42 0.98 17.66 -3.38
C GLU A 42 0.24 16.43 -3.95
N GLU A 43 -0.05 16.45 -5.24
CA GLU A 43 -0.81 15.39 -5.92
C GLU A 43 0.05 14.41 -6.74
N SER A 44 1.37 14.53 -6.72
CA SER A 44 2.31 13.71 -7.52
C SER A 44 2.17 12.21 -7.25
N ASN A 45 1.90 11.82 -6.01
CA ASN A 45 1.72 10.43 -5.61
C ASN A 45 0.25 10.15 -5.25
N PHE A 46 -0.39 9.26 -6.01
CA PHE A 46 -1.79 8.89 -5.78
C PHE A 46 -2.06 8.39 -4.36
N PHE A 47 -1.17 7.58 -3.77
CA PHE A 47 -1.39 7.01 -2.45
C PHE A 47 -1.39 8.04 -1.31
N HIS A 48 -0.88 9.24 -1.54
CA HIS A 48 -0.85 10.34 -0.58
C HIS A 48 -1.61 11.58 -1.07
N SER A 49 -2.44 11.43 -2.10
CA SER A 49 -3.22 12.51 -2.70
C SER A 49 -4.46 12.88 -1.90
N ARG A 50 -4.93 14.12 -2.08
CA ARG A 50 -6.26 14.56 -1.63
C ARG A 50 -7.37 13.69 -2.22
N GLN A 51 -7.21 13.26 -3.48
CA GLN A 51 -8.18 12.43 -4.17
C GLN A 51 -8.42 11.10 -3.45
N LEU A 52 -7.37 10.36 -3.09
CA LEU A 52 -7.51 9.10 -2.32
C LEU A 52 -8.05 9.35 -0.91
N PHE A 53 -7.71 10.50 -0.29
CA PHE A 53 -8.30 10.89 0.98
C PHE A 53 -9.83 11.01 0.87
N LEU A 54 -10.34 11.72 -0.15
CA LEU A 54 -11.79 11.91 -0.37
C LEU A 54 -12.50 10.59 -0.69
N ILE A 55 -11.91 9.75 -1.56
CA ILE A 55 -12.41 8.41 -1.86
C ILE A 55 -12.52 7.58 -0.57
N SER A 56 -11.49 7.61 0.27
CA SER A 56 -11.48 6.87 1.54
C SER A 56 -12.49 7.43 2.54
N ALA A 57 -12.69 8.74 2.59
CA ALA A 57 -13.63 9.40 3.48
C ALA A 57 -15.10 9.09 3.14
N SER A 58 -15.42 8.93 1.86
CA SER A 58 -16.74 8.58 1.35
C SER A 58 -17.04 7.08 1.38
N THR A 59 -16.01 6.24 1.63
CA THR A 59 -16.16 4.78 1.61
C THR A 59 -16.59 4.25 2.99
N PRO A 60 -17.68 3.46 3.07
CA PRO A 60 -18.10 2.84 4.32
C PRO A 60 -16.99 2.01 4.99
N LYS A 61 -16.90 2.08 6.31
CA LYS A 61 -15.91 1.35 7.11
C LYS A 61 -14.43 1.73 6.83
N MET A 62 -14.20 2.90 6.22
CA MET A 62 -12.88 3.48 6.03
C MET A 62 -12.83 4.88 6.67
N LYS A 63 -11.66 5.23 7.21
CA LYS A 63 -11.40 6.56 7.75
C LYS A 63 -10.00 7.01 7.40
N PRO A 64 -9.83 8.06 6.59
CA PRO A 64 -8.53 8.59 6.25
C PRO A 64 -7.97 9.49 7.37
N TYR A 65 -6.65 9.54 7.44
CA TYR A 65 -5.87 10.47 8.25
C TYR A 65 -4.72 10.97 7.39
N MET A 66 -4.74 12.25 7.04
CA MET A 66 -3.63 12.90 6.33
C MET A 66 -2.76 13.60 7.36
N VAL A 67 -1.52 13.17 7.49
CA VAL A 67 -0.49 13.87 8.24
C VAL A 67 0.19 14.84 7.30
N VAL A 68 0.26 16.10 7.68
CA VAL A 68 0.86 17.17 6.88
C VAL A 68 1.90 17.88 7.72
N CYS A 69 3.09 18.04 7.17
CA CYS A 69 4.12 18.91 7.71
C CYS A 69 4.15 20.23 6.92
N SER A 70 4.10 21.34 7.63
CA SER A 70 4.23 22.68 7.05
C SER A 70 5.42 23.41 7.67
N ASP A 71 6.05 24.28 6.89
CA ASP A 71 7.11 25.16 7.36
C ASP A 71 6.55 26.33 8.19
N GLU A 72 7.41 27.27 8.57
CA GLU A 72 7.06 28.47 9.37
C GLU A 72 6.11 29.41 8.61
N ASP A 73 6.18 29.43 7.28
CA ASP A 73 5.32 30.25 6.41
C ASP A 73 3.97 29.58 6.12
N GLY A 74 3.79 28.33 6.56
CA GLY A 74 2.57 27.56 6.37
C GLY A 74 2.51 26.77 5.07
N HIS A 75 3.57 26.74 4.25
CA HIS A 75 3.61 25.93 3.06
C HIS A 75 3.74 24.44 3.41
N VAL A 76 3.02 23.60 2.69
CA VAL A 76 3.08 22.15 2.88
C VAL A 76 4.38 21.61 2.28
N VAL A 77 5.26 21.06 3.13
CA VAL A 77 6.55 20.49 2.72
C VAL A 77 6.53 18.96 2.62
N SER A 78 5.61 18.29 3.32
CA SER A 78 5.40 16.85 3.17
C SER A 78 4.03 16.41 3.67
N GLN A 79 3.58 15.25 3.16
CA GLN A 79 2.31 14.64 3.55
C GLN A 79 2.37 13.12 3.53
N LEU A 80 1.56 12.49 4.39
CA LEU A 80 1.43 11.04 4.52
C LEU A 80 -0.03 10.66 4.75
N LEU A 81 -0.62 9.90 3.85
CA LEU A 81 -1.99 9.40 4.00
C LEU A 81 -2.01 8.02 4.64
N ALA A 82 -2.73 7.90 5.73
CA ALA A 82 -3.05 6.65 6.40
C ALA A 82 -4.55 6.38 6.31
N THR A 83 -4.95 5.14 6.04
CA THR A 83 -6.34 4.73 5.99
C THR A 83 -6.62 3.69 7.06
N VAL A 84 -7.49 4.01 8.00
CA VAL A 84 -7.99 3.06 8.99
C VAL A 84 -9.21 2.33 8.42
N ARG A 85 -9.20 1.00 8.51
CA ARG A 85 -10.21 0.10 7.96
C ARG A 85 -10.79 -0.75 9.06
N TYR A 86 -12.12 -0.89 9.08
CA TYR A 86 -12.79 -1.83 9.95
C TYR A 86 -12.79 -3.21 9.31
N ARG A 87 -12.26 -4.19 10.05
CA ARG A 87 -12.16 -5.58 9.60
C ARG A 87 -12.88 -6.51 10.55
N THR A 88 -13.35 -7.62 10.00
CA THR A 88 -13.88 -8.75 10.75
C THR A 88 -12.89 -9.90 10.75
N SER A 89 -12.90 -10.72 11.80
CA SER A 89 -12.13 -11.95 11.92
C SER A 89 -13.01 -13.07 12.46
N PHE A 90 -12.71 -14.30 12.12
CA PHE A 90 -13.34 -15.48 12.74
C PHE A 90 -12.78 -15.79 14.14
N LEU A 91 -11.61 -15.25 14.47
CA LEU A 91 -10.98 -15.38 15.78
C LEU A 91 -11.03 -14.03 16.54
N PRO A 92 -11.05 -14.03 17.87
CA PRO A 92 -10.93 -12.80 18.65
C PRO A 92 -9.67 -11.99 18.34
N PRO A 93 -9.78 -10.66 18.31
CA PRO A 93 -11.01 -9.87 18.37
C PRO A 93 -11.79 -9.98 17.05
N PHE A 94 -13.08 -10.33 17.12
CA PHE A 94 -13.93 -10.53 15.93
C PHE A 94 -14.05 -9.27 15.06
N PHE A 95 -13.88 -8.10 15.68
CA PHE A 95 -13.87 -6.79 15.02
C PHE A 95 -12.61 -6.03 15.43
N PHE A 96 -11.89 -5.51 14.46
CA PHE A 96 -10.70 -4.71 14.73
C PHE A 96 -10.48 -3.63 13.68
N MET A 97 -9.73 -2.61 14.05
CA MET A 97 -9.29 -1.57 13.14
C MET A 97 -7.84 -1.82 12.71
N HIS A 98 -7.63 -1.77 11.41
CA HIS A 98 -6.31 -1.88 10.78
C HIS A 98 -5.98 -0.57 10.08
N CYS A 99 -4.89 0.06 10.47
CA CYS A 99 -4.35 1.20 9.75
C CYS A 99 -3.38 0.74 8.68
N ARG A 100 -3.55 1.25 7.46
CA ARG A 100 -2.62 1.01 6.35
C ARG A 100 -2.11 2.32 5.77
N VAL A 101 -0.80 2.35 5.54
CA VAL A 101 -0.07 3.37 4.79
C VAL A 101 0.61 2.67 3.62
N VAL A 102 0.54 3.26 2.43
CA VAL A 102 1.19 2.74 1.21
C VAL A 102 2.23 3.76 0.75
N GLY A 103 3.49 3.44 0.88
CA GLY A 103 4.59 4.36 0.62
C GLY A 103 5.00 5.20 1.83
N GLU A 104 5.98 6.04 1.64
CA GLU A 104 6.65 6.83 2.68
C GLU A 104 6.26 8.31 2.67
N GLY A 105 5.23 8.68 1.91
CA GLY A 105 4.75 10.06 1.81
C GLY A 105 5.11 10.72 0.49
N THR A 106 4.70 11.98 0.37
CA THR A 106 5.06 12.88 -0.72
C THR A 106 5.75 14.10 -0.14
N TYR A 107 6.73 14.63 -0.86
CA TYR A 107 7.59 15.71 -0.37
C TYR A 107 7.70 16.78 -1.43
N ALA A 108 7.41 18.03 -1.08
CA ALA A 108 7.72 19.18 -1.90
C ALA A 108 9.24 19.42 -1.95
N GLU A 109 9.70 20.16 -2.95
CA GLU A 109 11.08 20.64 -2.98
C GLU A 109 11.31 21.59 -1.80
N SER A 110 12.26 21.25 -0.93
CA SER A 110 12.59 22.01 0.26
C SER A 110 13.98 21.61 0.76
N ASP A 111 14.57 22.45 1.62
CA ASP A 111 15.88 22.19 2.26
C ASP A 111 15.80 21.11 3.36
N TYR A 112 14.61 20.66 3.71
CA TYR A 112 14.42 19.66 4.76
C TYR A 112 14.74 18.24 4.27
N LYS A 113 15.38 17.46 5.11
CA LYS A 113 15.69 16.05 4.82
C LYS A 113 14.41 15.21 4.82
N LYS A 114 14.11 14.56 3.71
CA LYS A 114 12.92 13.71 3.54
C LYS A 114 12.79 12.63 4.62
N ASP A 115 13.90 12.03 5.05
CA ASP A 115 13.93 11.01 6.12
C ASP A 115 13.48 11.57 7.47
N GLU A 116 13.87 12.82 7.80
CA GLU A 116 13.48 13.49 9.04
C GLU A 116 12.01 13.90 9.02
N LEU A 117 11.53 14.48 7.91
CA LEU A 117 10.09 14.77 7.72
C LEU A 117 9.23 13.52 7.84
N PHE A 118 9.70 12.40 7.26
CA PHE A 118 9.05 11.11 7.43
C PHE A 118 8.97 10.69 8.90
N GLY A 119 10.04 10.85 9.64
CA GLY A 119 10.11 10.58 11.08
C GLY A 119 9.07 11.33 11.88
N GLU A 120 8.90 12.63 11.61
CA GLU A 120 7.87 13.47 12.22
C GLU A 120 6.46 12.97 11.89
N MET A 121 6.18 12.74 10.61
CA MET A 121 4.87 12.24 10.18
C MET A 121 4.54 10.88 10.79
N LEU A 122 5.50 9.93 10.77
CA LEU A 122 5.32 8.59 11.32
C LEU A 122 5.07 8.64 12.84
N THR A 123 5.81 9.48 13.56
CA THR A 123 5.68 9.64 15.01
C THR A 123 4.32 10.23 15.38
N ALA A 124 3.89 11.28 14.69
CA ALA A 124 2.58 11.89 14.89
C ALA A 124 1.45 10.90 14.60
N LEU A 125 1.52 10.18 13.47
CA LEU A 125 0.56 9.15 13.08
C LEU A 125 0.47 8.03 14.13
N THR A 126 1.62 7.51 14.55
CA THR A 126 1.71 6.41 15.53
C THR A 126 1.08 6.83 16.86
N LYS A 127 1.40 8.02 17.36
CA LYS A 127 0.82 8.59 18.58
C LYS A 127 -0.70 8.72 18.48
N LYS A 128 -1.23 9.16 17.33
CA LYS A 128 -2.65 9.34 17.07
C LYS A 128 -3.42 8.01 17.02
N LEU A 129 -2.83 6.98 16.41
CA LEU A 129 -3.53 5.73 16.08
C LEU A 129 -3.24 4.58 17.03
N ASN A 130 -2.26 4.69 17.92
CA ASN A 130 -1.84 3.64 18.85
C ASN A 130 -3.00 3.03 19.67
N LYS A 131 -3.97 3.85 20.08
CA LYS A 131 -5.16 3.40 20.83
C LYS A 131 -6.40 3.17 19.94
N ARG A 132 -6.30 3.40 18.63
CA ARG A 132 -7.44 3.37 17.69
C ARG A 132 -7.36 2.24 16.67
N SER A 133 -6.20 1.65 16.47
CA SER A 133 -5.99 0.55 15.56
C SER A 133 -5.35 -0.61 16.30
N LEU A 134 -5.76 -1.85 16.00
CA LEU A 134 -5.12 -3.04 16.55
C LEU A 134 -3.67 -3.12 16.07
N TYR A 135 -3.45 -2.80 14.80
CA TYR A 135 -2.11 -2.68 14.24
C TYR A 135 -2.05 -1.65 13.12
N ILE A 136 -0.84 -1.12 12.92
CA ILE A 136 -0.49 -0.19 11.85
C ILE A 136 0.46 -0.93 10.91
N GLU A 137 0.16 -0.90 9.62
CA GLU A 137 0.97 -1.45 8.54
C GLU A 137 1.43 -0.32 7.62
N VAL A 138 2.75 -0.22 7.38
CA VAL A 138 3.35 0.69 6.41
C VAL A 138 4.10 -0.13 5.37
N SER A 139 3.74 0.02 4.11
CA SER A 139 4.39 -0.67 2.99
C SER A 139 5.41 0.24 2.34
N ASN A 140 6.71 -0.08 2.42
CA ASN A 140 7.71 0.67 1.68
C ASN A 140 7.53 0.47 0.18
N LEU A 141 7.60 1.57 -0.57
CA LEU A 141 7.66 1.57 -2.03
C LEU A 141 9.02 2.03 -2.54
N SER A 142 9.79 2.73 -1.70
CA SER A 142 11.13 3.22 -1.99
C SER A 142 12.24 2.26 -1.49
N GLN A 143 13.45 2.79 -1.35
CA GLN A 143 14.61 2.04 -0.87
C GLN A 143 14.39 1.44 0.52
N LYS A 144 14.86 0.23 0.71
CA LYS A 144 14.64 -0.59 1.90
C LYS A 144 15.06 0.09 3.22
N MET A 145 16.09 0.94 3.18
CA MET A 145 16.65 1.61 4.36
C MET A 145 16.01 2.97 4.67
N PHE A 146 15.16 3.50 3.77
CA PHE A 146 14.50 4.78 4.02
C PHE A 146 13.61 4.70 5.26
N GLY A 147 13.75 5.66 6.16
CA GLY A 147 12.97 5.73 7.40
C GLY A 147 13.30 4.65 8.43
N TYR A 148 14.30 3.77 8.20
CA TYR A 148 14.57 2.61 9.05
C TYR A 148 14.70 2.99 10.54
N ARG A 149 15.51 3.99 10.88
CA ARG A 149 15.71 4.46 12.25
C ARG A 149 14.41 4.96 12.89
N HIS A 150 13.56 5.66 12.11
CA HIS A 150 12.29 6.21 12.59
C HIS A 150 11.25 5.12 12.82
N PHE A 151 11.21 4.08 11.97
CA PHE A 151 10.40 2.90 12.23
C PHE A 151 10.81 2.20 13.52
N ARG A 152 12.10 1.94 13.72
CA ARG A 152 12.62 1.29 14.94
C ARG A 152 12.35 2.12 16.19
N HIS A 153 12.55 3.44 16.11
CA HIS A 153 12.26 4.37 17.23
C HIS A 153 10.76 4.33 17.61
N ASN A 154 9.87 4.25 16.64
CA ASN A 154 8.43 4.15 16.86
C ASN A 154 7.94 2.71 17.12
N GLU A 155 8.84 1.79 17.44
CA GLU A 155 8.57 0.39 17.81
C GLU A 155 7.95 -0.46 16.70
N TYR A 156 8.14 -0.12 15.44
CA TYR A 156 7.77 -0.98 14.33
C TYR A 156 8.80 -2.10 14.15
N PHE A 157 8.33 -3.24 13.62
CA PHE A 157 9.19 -4.35 13.20
C PHE A 157 9.01 -4.60 11.71
N PRO A 158 10.12 -4.91 10.99
CA PRO A 158 10.08 -5.15 9.56
C PRO A 158 9.66 -6.59 9.26
N VAL A 159 8.93 -6.77 8.19
CA VAL A 159 8.70 -8.08 7.56
C VAL A 159 9.18 -7.97 6.13
N HIS A 160 10.11 -8.84 5.74
CA HIS A 160 10.59 -8.91 4.37
C HIS A 160 9.43 -9.14 3.40
N TRP A 161 9.35 -8.30 2.39
CA TRP A 161 8.31 -8.36 1.38
C TRP A 161 8.93 -8.24 -0.01
N MET A 162 8.15 -8.60 -1.03
CA MET A 162 8.55 -8.41 -2.43
C MET A 162 7.51 -7.63 -3.19
N SER A 163 7.99 -6.78 -4.06
CA SER A 163 7.27 -6.19 -5.18
C SER A 163 7.92 -6.63 -6.48
N ILE A 164 7.24 -6.46 -7.60
CA ILE A 164 7.82 -6.60 -8.93
C ILE A 164 7.72 -5.25 -9.60
N HIS A 165 8.84 -4.78 -10.09
CA HIS A 165 8.97 -3.55 -10.83
C HIS A 165 9.24 -3.87 -12.30
N ASN A 166 8.41 -3.39 -13.20
CA ASN A 166 8.56 -3.56 -14.63
C ASN A 166 8.76 -2.17 -15.27
N SER A 167 9.95 -1.95 -15.85
CA SER A 167 10.26 -0.74 -16.59
C SER A 167 9.60 -0.77 -17.96
N LEU A 168 8.93 0.30 -18.36
CA LEU A 168 8.21 0.43 -19.62
C LEU A 168 8.91 1.36 -20.61
N HIS A 169 9.90 2.17 -20.17
CA HIS A 169 10.57 3.16 -21.01
C HIS A 169 11.79 2.64 -21.76
N SER A 170 12.47 1.58 -21.28
CA SER A 170 13.73 1.11 -21.86
C SER A 170 13.56 0.03 -22.92
N LYS A 171 12.44 -0.68 -22.90
CA LYS A 171 12.02 -1.69 -23.89
C LYS A 171 10.51 -1.76 -23.91
N THR A 172 9.94 -2.10 -25.04
CA THR A 172 8.50 -2.31 -25.16
C THR A 172 8.02 -3.48 -24.32
N PRO A 173 6.76 -3.52 -23.89
CA PRO A 173 6.20 -4.68 -23.19
C PRO A 173 6.34 -5.98 -23.97
N GLU A 174 6.25 -5.93 -25.31
CA GLU A 174 6.39 -7.06 -26.22
C GLU A 174 7.79 -7.67 -26.21
N GLU A 175 8.84 -6.84 -26.06
CA GLU A 175 10.22 -7.30 -25.96
C GLU A 175 10.58 -7.89 -24.61
N ARG A 176 9.76 -7.62 -23.57
CA ARG A 176 10.01 -8.09 -22.20
C ARG A 176 9.27 -9.35 -21.83
N ILE A 177 8.11 -9.55 -22.42
CA ILE A 177 7.26 -10.71 -22.14
C ILE A 177 7.91 -11.98 -22.68
N THR A 178 7.72 -13.11 -21.97
CA THR A 178 8.19 -14.40 -22.49
C THR A 178 7.33 -14.85 -23.68
N GLU A 179 7.95 -15.45 -24.73
CA GLU A 179 7.26 -15.98 -25.91
C GLU A 179 6.05 -16.87 -25.55
N LYS A 180 6.26 -17.77 -24.59
CA LYS A 180 5.18 -18.66 -24.10
C LYS A 180 4.01 -17.88 -23.52
N MET A 181 4.24 -16.74 -22.91
CA MET A 181 3.17 -15.91 -22.35
C MET A 181 2.48 -15.11 -23.44
N MET A 182 3.24 -14.56 -24.40
CA MET A 182 2.69 -13.87 -25.55
C MET A 182 1.78 -14.79 -26.35
N HIS A 183 2.24 -16.00 -26.69
CA HIS A 183 1.43 -17.00 -27.40
C HIS A 183 0.08 -17.32 -26.68
N ARG A 184 0.07 -17.39 -25.34
CA ARG A 184 -1.17 -17.57 -24.57
C ARG A 184 -2.14 -16.40 -24.72
N ILE A 185 -1.62 -15.19 -24.76
CA ILE A 185 -2.42 -13.96 -24.92
C ILE A 185 -3.02 -13.92 -26.32
N GLU A 186 -2.22 -14.17 -27.35
CA GLU A 186 -2.66 -14.24 -28.75
C GLU A 186 -3.75 -15.30 -28.95
N MET A 187 -3.54 -16.50 -28.39
CA MET A 187 -4.56 -17.57 -28.42
C MET A 187 -5.86 -17.14 -27.70
N ALA A 188 -5.76 -16.39 -26.61
CA ALA A 188 -6.95 -15.91 -25.92
C ALA A 188 -7.72 -14.90 -26.78
N TYR A 189 -7.01 -13.95 -27.38
CA TYR A 189 -7.62 -12.98 -28.30
C TYR A 189 -8.23 -13.65 -29.54
N SER A 190 -7.55 -14.61 -30.17
CA SER A 190 -8.09 -15.36 -31.32
C SER A 190 -9.37 -16.16 -30.98
N ARG A 191 -9.56 -16.50 -29.70
CA ARG A 191 -10.77 -17.16 -29.19
C ARG A 191 -11.88 -16.20 -28.81
N GLY A 192 -11.69 -14.89 -29.02
CA GLY A 192 -12.69 -13.86 -28.75
C GLY A 192 -12.70 -13.35 -27.30
N VAL A 193 -11.57 -13.48 -26.56
CA VAL A 193 -11.40 -12.76 -25.29
C VAL A 193 -11.09 -11.31 -25.60
N THR A 194 -11.75 -10.39 -24.89
CA THR A 194 -11.51 -8.94 -24.99
C THR A 194 -11.20 -8.36 -23.63
N CYS A 195 -10.42 -7.29 -23.60
CA CYS A 195 -10.22 -6.50 -22.39
C CYS A 195 -10.50 -5.02 -22.67
N GLN A 196 -11.22 -4.38 -21.77
CA GLN A 196 -11.65 -2.99 -21.94
C GLN A 196 -11.74 -2.27 -20.62
N THR A 197 -11.79 -0.94 -20.66
CA THR A 197 -12.07 -0.10 -19.50
C THR A 197 -13.50 -0.28 -18.99
N VAL A 198 -13.70 -0.14 -17.69
CA VAL A 198 -15.04 -0.19 -17.06
C VAL A 198 -15.75 1.14 -17.28
N GLU A 199 -16.69 1.17 -18.23
CA GLU A 199 -17.46 2.37 -18.56
C GLU A 199 -18.88 2.30 -17.98
N SER A 200 -19.55 1.16 -18.11
CA SER A 200 -20.93 0.99 -17.67
C SER A 200 -21.07 0.64 -16.18
N GLU A 201 -22.23 0.94 -15.60
CA GLU A 201 -22.57 0.52 -14.24
C GLU A 201 -22.63 -1.00 -14.08
N ASP A 202 -23.06 -1.72 -15.11
CA ASP A 202 -23.14 -3.19 -15.09
C ASP A 202 -21.76 -3.82 -15.13
N ASP A 203 -20.81 -3.23 -15.88
CA ASP A 203 -19.40 -3.64 -15.86
C ASP A 203 -18.80 -3.41 -14.49
N LEU A 204 -19.12 -2.30 -13.83
CA LEU A 204 -18.64 -2.00 -12.48
C LEU A 204 -19.23 -2.97 -11.44
N LYS A 205 -20.51 -3.31 -11.54
CA LYS A 205 -21.13 -4.34 -10.68
C LYS A 205 -20.46 -5.72 -10.89
N ALA A 206 -20.20 -6.09 -12.14
CA ALA A 206 -19.53 -7.35 -12.49
C ALA A 206 -18.07 -7.36 -11.99
N PHE A 207 -17.33 -6.25 -12.14
CA PHE A 207 -16.00 -6.04 -11.57
C PHE A 207 -16.00 -6.29 -10.05
N ASN A 208 -16.87 -5.61 -9.31
CA ASN A 208 -16.98 -5.73 -7.86
C ASN A 208 -17.34 -7.17 -7.43
N LYS A 209 -18.27 -7.80 -8.12
CA LYS A 209 -18.69 -9.20 -7.88
C LYS A 209 -17.53 -10.16 -8.07
N LEU A 210 -16.78 -10.03 -9.18
CA LEU A 210 -15.65 -10.89 -9.46
C LEU A 210 -14.53 -10.70 -8.45
N LEU A 211 -14.18 -9.44 -8.14
CA LEU A 211 -13.12 -9.12 -7.18
C LEU A 211 -13.40 -9.68 -5.79
N ARG A 212 -14.62 -9.50 -5.29
CA ARG A 212 -15.05 -10.04 -3.98
C ARG A 212 -15.06 -11.56 -3.97
N HIS A 213 -15.61 -12.20 -5.00
CA HIS A 213 -15.65 -13.67 -5.10
C HIS A 213 -14.24 -14.27 -5.15
N HIS A 214 -13.32 -13.68 -5.90
CA HIS A 214 -11.94 -14.15 -6.02
C HIS A 214 -11.19 -14.08 -4.69
N HIS A 215 -11.48 -13.07 -3.85
CA HIS A 215 -10.81 -12.84 -2.58
C HIS A 215 -11.58 -13.36 -1.36
N TRP A 216 -12.75 -13.97 -1.54
CA TRP A 216 -13.58 -14.46 -0.45
C TRP A 216 -12.83 -15.37 0.53
N PHE A 217 -12.07 -16.32 0.01
CA PHE A 217 -11.25 -17.25 0.81
C PHE A 217 -9.82 -16.73 1.10
N LYS A 218 -9.54 -15.46 0.82
CA LYS A 218 -8.23 -14.84 1.07
C LYS A 218 -8.33 -13.73 2.12
N PRO A 219 -8.48 -14.06 3.41
CA PRO A 219 -8.78 -13.08 4.47
C PRO A 219 -7.68 -12.03 4.65
N LYS A 220 -6.46 -12.30 4.15
CA LYS A 220 -5.33 -11.37 4.23
C LYS A 220 -5.50 -10.13 3.36
N ARG A 221 -6.28 -10.22 2.27
CA ARG A 221 -6.50 -9.08 1.38
C ARG A 221 -7.83 -8.39 1.70
N TYR A 222 -7.73 -7.14 2.08
CA TYR A 222 -8.90 -6.29 2.28
C TYR A 222 -9.44 -5.81 0.93
N ILE A 223 -10.71 -6.06 0.67
CA ILE A 223 -11.44 -5.50 -0.46
C ILE A 223 -12.41 -4.46 0.08
N PRO A 224 -12.27 -3.19 -0.31
CA PRO A 224 -13.16 -2.11 0.11
C PRO A 224 -14.62 -2.33 -0.31
N ASP A 225 -15.51 -1.50 0.21
CA ASP A 225 -16.89 -1.44 -0.25
C ASP A 225 -16.98 -1.05 -1.73
N SER A 226 -18.09 -1.37 -2.40
CA SER A 226 -18.33 -1.00 -3.80
C SER A 226 -18.26 0.50 -4.05
N GLN A 227 -18.64 1.31 -3.08
CA GLN A 227 -18.52 2.77 -3.15
C GLN A 227 -17.09 3.24 -3.40
N PHE A 228 -16.10 2.53 -2.87
CA PHE A 228 -14.70 2.80 -3.14
C PHE A 228 -14.37 2.71 -4.64
N PHE A 229 -14.83 1.66 -5.32
CA PHE A 229 -14.55 1.46 -6.74
C PHE A 229 -15.38 2.37 -7.64
N ILE A 230 -16.59 2.77 -7.22
CA ILE A 230 -17.39 3.80 -7.89
C ILE A 230 -16.58 5.11 -7.92
N LYS A 231 -16.14 5.58 -6.75
CA LYS A 231 -15.35 6.80 -6.63
C LYS A 231 -13.96 6.70 -7.27
N LEU A 232 -13.37 5.50 -7.26
CA LEU A 232 -12.09 5.27 -7.91
C LEU A 232 -12.20 5.36 -9.43
N ARG A 233 -13.31 4.88 -10.04
CA ARG A 233 -13.59 5.02 -11.48
C ARG A 233 -13.75 6.48 -11.91
N GLU A 234 -14.34 7.32 -11.04
CA GLU A 234 -14.50 8.75 -11.28
C GLU A 234 -13.17 9.53 -11.25
N SER A 235 -12.10 8.87 -10.76
CA SER A 235 -10.77 9.45 -10.65
C SER A 235 -10.05 9.44 -12.01
N ASN A 236 -9.45 10.55 -12.40
CA ASN A 236 -8.59 10.64 -13.58
C ASN A 236 -7.22 9.93 -13.39
N ARG A 237 -6.90 9.51 -12.16
CA ARG A 237 -5.67 8.79 -11.78
C ARG A 237 -5.90 7.31 -11.51
N CYS A 238 -6.98 6.76 -12.02
CA CYS A 238 -7.26 5.33 -11.91
C CYS A 238 -7.95 4.81 -13.15
N GLN A 239 -7.61 3.59 -13.55
CA GLN A 239 -8.37 2.85 -14.55
C GLN A 239 -8.77 1.49 -13.99
N LEU A 240 -10.04 1.18 -14.19
CA LEU A 240 -10.60 -0.14 -13.92
C LEU A 240 -10.76 -0.88 -15.24
N PHE A 241 -10.23 -2.09 -15.33
CA PHE A 241 -10.31 -2.93 -16.52
C PHE A 241 -11.11 -4.19 -16.26
N ILE A 242 -11.83 -4.66 -17.28
CA ILE A 242 -12.50 -5.94 -17.28
C ILE A 242 -12.11 -6.74 -18.51
N THR A 243 -11.92 -8.03 -18.30
CA THR A 243 -11.69 -9.01 -19.36
C THR A 243 -12.97 -9.81 -19.56
N LYS A 244 -13.48 -9.84 -20.79
CA LYS A 244 -14.72 -10.48 -21.16
C LYS A 244 -14.48 -11.65 -22.14
N TYR A 245 -15.34 -12.63 -22.05
CA TYR A 245 -15.50 -13.68 -23.07
C TYR A 245 -16.98 -13.93 -23.28
N ARG A 246 -17.47 -13.71 -24.49
CA ARG A 246 -18.91 -13.69 -24.81
C ARG A 246 -19.63 -12.84 -23.77
N ASN A 247 -20.29 -12.34 -23.33
CA ASN A 247 -20.89 -11.47 -22.30
C ASN A 247 -20.50 -11.77 -20.83
N HIS A 248 -19.53 -12.67 -20.57
CA HIS A 248 -19.12 -13.00 -19.22
C HIS A 248 -17.82 -12.31 -18.81
N VAL A 249 -17.81 -11.64 -17.67
CA VAL A 249 -16.60 -11.08 -17.07
C VAL A 249 -15.79 -12.21 -16.43
N ILE A 250 -14.58 -12.44 -16.96
CA ILE A 250 -13.68 -13.53 -16.57
C ILE A 250 -12.40 -13.04 -15.89
N GLY A 251 -12.09 -11.73 -16.01
CA GLY A 251 -10.97 -11.08 -15.37
C GLY A 251 -11.28 -9.62 -15.04
N CYS A 252 -10.59 -9.05 -14.05
CA CYS A 252 -10.65 -7.63 -13.76
C CYS A 252 -9.36 -7.16 -13.08
N SER A 253 -9.02 -5.88 -13.28
CA SER A 253 -7.90 -5.22 -12.59
C SER A 253 -8.19 -3.75 -12.35
N ALA A 254 -7.52 -3.18 -11.34
CA ALA A 254 -7.53 -1.76 -11.03
C ALA A 254 -6.09 -1.28 -10.95
N CYS A 255 -5.74 -0.32 -11.78
CA CYS A 255 -4.48 0.39 -11.77
C CYS A 255 -4.67 1.80 -11.26
N VAL A 256 -3.73 2.27 -10.46
CA VAL A 256 -3.64 3.67 -10.03
C VAL A 256 -2.36 4.26 -10.56
N TYR A 257 -2.39 5.56 -10.82
CA TYR A 257 -1.32 6.24 -11.52
C TYR A 257 -0.80 7.41 -10.67
N SER A 258 0.47 7.41 -10.47
CA SER A 258 1.27 8.54 -10.00
C SER A 258 1.98 9.19 -11.19
N ASP A 259 2.75 10.25 -11.02
CA ASP A 259 3.27 11.02 -12.17
C ASP A 259 4.05 10.17 -13.18
N MET A 260 4.89 9.24 -12.71
CA MET A 260 5.74 8.41 -13.59
C MET A 260 5.42 6.92 -13.48
N ASP A 261 4.67 6.52 -12.46
CA ASP A 261 4.47 5.12 -12.10
C ASP A 261 3.00 4.70 -12.19
N ALA A 262 2.78 3.51 -12.72
CA ALA A 262 1.53 2.78 -12.63
C ALA A 262 1.65 1.71 -11.53
N ASP A 263 0.64 1.56 -10.70
CA ASP A 263 0.59 0.53 -9.67
C ASP A 263 -0.63 -0.37 -9.89
N LEU A 264 -0.40 -1.65 -10.15
CA LEU A 264 -1.47 -2.63 -10.19
C LEU A 264 -1.95 -2.91 -8.76
N TRP A 265 -3.05 -2.29 -8.39
CA TRP A 265 -3.54 -2.34 -7.01
C TRP A 265 -4.42 -3.55 -6.73
N TYR A 266 -5.38 -3.84 -7.61
CA TYR A 266 -6.28 -4.99 -7.49
C TYR A 266 -6.32 -5.80 -8.78
N SER A 267 -6.46 -7.11 -8.65
CA SER A 267 -6.72 -8.00 -9.78
C SER A 267 -7.46 -9.26 -9.34
N ALA A 268 -8.33 -9.78 -10.19
CA ALA A 268 -9.05 -11.03 -9.97
C ALA A 268 -9.36 -11.75 -11.27
N PHE A 269 -9.34 -13.08 -11.24
CA PHE A 269 -9.49 -13.91 -12.45
C PHE A 269 -10.30 -15.17 -12.17
N ARG A 270 -11.13 -15.60 -13.13
CA ARG A 270 -11.80 -16.91 -13.14
C ARG A 270 -10.93 -17.97 -13.85
N ARG A 271 -9.68 -18.07 -13.47
CA ARG A 271 -8.69 -18.92 -14.12
C ARG A 271 -9.11 -20.40 -14.20
N LYS A 272 -9.65 -20.96 -13.11
CA LYS A 272 -10.03 -22.38 -13.06
C LYS A 272 -11.15 -22.72 -14.04
N THR A 273 -12.14 -21.85 -14.18
CA THR A 273 -13.31 -22.06 -15.04
C THR A 273 -12.98 -21.82 -16.52
N TYR A 274 -12.07 -20.88 -16.79
CA TYR A 274 -11.72 -20.45 -18.16
C TYR A 274 -10.25 -20.67 -18.47
N LEU A 275 -9.70 -21.84 -18.07
CA LEU A 275 -8.28 -22.15 -18.20
C LEU A 275 -7.71 -21.98 -19.62
N PRO A 276 -8.39 -22.43 -20.70
CA PRO A 276 -7.90 -22.26 -22.06
C PRO A 276 -7.91 -20.84 -22.59
N LEU A 277 -8.64 -19.93 -21.92
CA LEU A 277 -8.79 -18.52 -22.31
C LEU A 277 -7.80 -17.59 -21.59
N HIS A 278 -6.98 -18.12 -20.69
CA HIS A 278 -5.93 -17.39 -19.97
C HIS A 278 -6.34 -16.00 -19.47
N PRO A 279 -7.48 -15.85 -18.72
CA PRO A 279 -7.98 -14.54 -18.32
C PRO A 279 -7.01 -13.76 -17.46
N ASP A 280 -6.18 -14.45 -16.67
CA ASP A 280 -5.09 -13.87 -15.88
C ASP A 280 -4.05 -13.19 -16.78
N ALA A 281 -3.63 -13.86 -17.87
CA ALA A 281 -2.62 -13.33 -18.78
C ALA A 281 -3.14 -12.10 -19.53
N VAL A 282 -4.35 -12.17 -20.10
CA VAL A 282 -4.94 -11.05 -20.85
C VAL A 282 -5.17 -9.83 -19.96
N THR A 283 -5.70 -10.04 -18.75
CA THR A 283 -5.98 -8.92 -17.83
C THR A 283 -4.71 -8.17 -17.39
N ILE A 284 -3.65 -8.91 -17.04
CA ILE A 284 -2.37 -8.29 -16.64
C ILE A 284 -1.70 -7.63 -17.83
N TRP A 285 -1.72 -8.28 -18.99
CA TRP A 285 -1.15 -7.74 -20.22
C TRP A 285 -1.79 -6.41 -20.63
N HIS A 286 -3.12 -6.33 -20.57
CA HIS A 286 -3.83 -5.11 -20.90
C HIS A 286 -3.44 -3.94 -19.96
N ALA A 287 -3.30 -4.20 -18.66
CA ALA A 287 -2.86 -3.19 -17.72
C ALA A 287 -1.43 -2.68 -18.00
N ILE A 288 -0.52 -3.59 -18.39
CA ILE A 288 0.85 -3.24 -18.77
C ILE A 288 0.87 -2.40 -20.05
N LYS A 289 0.13 -2.84 -21.08
CA LYS A 289 0.04 -2.12 -22.35
C LYS A 289 -0.57 -0.73 -22.19
N TYR A 290 -1.66 -0.63 -21.45
CA TYR A 290 -2.29 0.65 -21.16
C TYR A 290 -1.31 1.62 -20.49
N ALA A 291 -0.57 1.16 -19.48
CA ALA A 291 0.43 2.00 -18.81
C ALA A 291 1.54 2.47 -19.78
N HIS A 292 2.02 1.58 -20.64
CA HIS A 292 3.02 1.92 -21.65
C HIS A 292 2.51 2.93 -22.68
N GLU A 293 1.31 2.69 -23.24
CA GLU A 293 0.68 3.55 -24.26
C GLU A 293 0.35 4.97 -23.74
N HIS A 294 0.18 5.11 -22.41
CA HIS A 294 -0.05 6.41 -21.76
C HIS A 294 1.22 7.05 -21.19
N GLY A 295 2.41 6.53 -21.56
CA GLY A 295 3.69 7.16 -21.25
C GLY A 295 4.21 6.95 -19.82
N TYR A 296 3.62 6.05 -19.03
CA TYR A 296 4.16 5.71 -17.71
C TYR A 296 5.50 4.98 -17.84
N GLN A 297 6.45 5.34 -17.01
CA GLN A 297 7.81 4.77 -17.08
C GLN A 297 7.90 3.37 -16.46
N HIS A 298 7.05 3.09 -15.48
CA HIS A 298 7.08 1.83 -14.77
C HIS A 298 5.67 1.33 -14.44
N ILE A 299 5.55 -0.01 -14.28
CA ILE A 299 4.40 -0.60 -13.63
C ILE A 299 4.85 -1.50 -12.49
N ASN A 300 4.28 -1.28 -11.31
CA ASN A 300 4.61 -1.97 -10.07
C ASN A 300 3.51 -2.96 -9.68
N PHE A 301 3.92 -4.13 -9.19
CA PHE A 301 3.04 -5.16 -8.64
C PHE A 301 3.33 -5.30 -7.15
N LEU A 302 2.47 -4.69 -6.33
CA LEU A 302 2.75 -4.44 -4.91
C LEU A 302 2.58 -5.66 -3.99
N ASP A 303 1.82 -6.67 -4.40
CA ASP A 303 1.34 -7.76 -3.53
C ASP A 303 1.78 -9.14 -4.01
N VAL A 304 3.07 -9.33 -4.23
CA VAL A 304 3.65 -10.59 -4.72
C VAL A 304 4.22 -11.50 -3.62
N GLY A 305 3.98 -11.16 -2.36
CA GLY A 305 4.20 -12.03 -1.20
C GLY A 305 5.59 -11.99 -0.58
N LEU A 306 5.87 -12.96 0.27
CA LEU A 306 7.12 -13.07 1.04
C LEU A 306 8.25 -13.64 0.15
N PRO A 307 9.50 -13.17 0.28
CA PRO A 307 10.61 -13.57 -0.58
C PRO A 307 10.94 -15.08 -0.50
N PHE A 308 10.87 -15.65 0.70
CA PHE A 308 11.25 -17.04 0.98
C PHE A 308 10.09 -18.05 0.80
N ARG A 309 8.88 -17.58 0.49
CA ARG A 309 7.74 -18.47 0.17
C ARG A 309 7.54 -18.58 -1.31
N LYS A 310 7.36 -19.81 -1.81
CA LYS A 310 6.91 -20.06 -3.18
C LYS A 310 5.57 -19.34 -3.41
N ASN A 311 5.51 -18.52 -4.44
CA ASN A 311 4.32 -17.75 -4.78
C ASN A 311 4.05 -17.82 -6.28
N SER A 312 3.06 -18.61 -6.65
CA SER A 312 2.69 -18.83 -8.06
C SER A 312 2.23 -17.55 -8.78
N PHE A 313 1.70 -16.58 -8.04
CA PHE A 313 1.34 -15.29 -8.63
C PHE A 313 2.60 -14.47 -8.97
N ARG A 314 3.59 -14.46 -8.10
CA ARG A 314 4.89 -13.82 -8.37
C ARG A 314 5.57 -14.44 -9.59
N ASP A 315 5.65 -15.78 -9.63
CA ASP A 315 6.26 -16.51 -10.75
C ASP A 315 5.50 -16.26 -12.07
N PHE A 316 4.20 -16.03 -11.98
CA PHE A 316 3.36 -15.67 -13.13
C PHE A 316 3.67 -14.24 -13.61
N ILE A 317 3.73 -13.24 -12.69
CA ILE A 317 4.01 -11.85 -13.04
C ILE A 317 5.41 -11.68 -13.62
N LEU A 318 6.42 -12.40 -13.13
CA LEU A 318 7.79 -12.36 -13.67
C LEU A 318 7.88 -12.72 -15.15
N ARG A 319 6.92 -13.45 -15.70
CA ARG A 319 6.88 -13.80 -17.13
C ARG A 319 6.55 -12.62 -18.04
N PHE A 320 6.09 -11.51 -17.49
CA PHE A 320 5.89 -10.24 -18.20
C PHE A 320 7.13 -9.34 -18.21
N GLY A 321 8.28 -9.84 -17.72
CA GLY A 321 9.59 -9.17 -17.83
C GLY A 321 9.96 -8.25 -16.68
N GLY A 322 9.20 -8.22 -15.60
CA GLY A 322 9.53 -7.43 -14.40
C GLY A 322 10.69 -8.02 -13.60
N LYS A 323 11.30 -7.18 -12.75
CA LYS A 323 12.35 -7.56 -11.81
C LYS A 323 11.80 -7.61 -10.38
N PRO A 324 12.14 -8.64 -9.58
CA PRO A 324 11.76 -8.69 -8.19
C PRO A 324 12.58 -7.67 -7.39
N VAL A 325 11.88 -6.89 -6.56
CA VAL A 325 12.49 -5.90 -5.67
C VAL A 325 12.15 -6.28 -4.23
N SER A 326 13.19 -6.39 -3.40
CA SER A 326 13.01 -6.64 -1.96
C SER A 326 12.66 -5.34 -1.25
N THR A 327 11.55 -5.36 -0.54
CA THR A 327 11.04 -4.24 0.24
C THR A 327 10.77 -4.67 1.67
N PHE A 328 10.44 -3.74 2.55
CA PHE A 328 9.88 -4.03 3.86
C PHE A 328 8.40 -3.69 3.93
N ARG A 329 7.68 -4.45 4.75
CA ARG A 329 6.44 -4.03 5.38
C ARG A 329 6.68 -3.90 6.85
N TRP A 330 6.41 -2.71 7.35
CA TRP A 330 6.58 -2.39 8.75
C TRP A 330 5.26 -2.56 9.47
N PHE A 331 5.30 -3.25 10.58
CA PHE A 331 4.13 -3.48 11.42
C PHE A 331 4.39 -2.98 12.83
N ARG A 332 3.33 -2.46 13.45
CA ARG A 332 3.27 -2.13 14.85
C ARG A 332 1.94 -2.56 15.43
N CYS A 333 1.97 -3.41 16.44
CA CYS A 333 0.78 -3.81 17.18
C CYS A 333 0.55 -2.85 18.37
N SER A 334 -0.70 -2.48 18.63
CA SER A 334 -1.05 -1.59 19.75
C SER A 334 -1.00 -2.29 21.11
N ILE A 335 -1.05 -3.62 21.13
CA ILE A 335 -0.91 -4.42 22.36
C ILE A 335 0.59 -4.61 22.62
N ARG A 336 1.10 -3.97 23.67
CA ARG A 336 2.55 -3.86 23.94
C ARG A 336 3.27 -5.22 24.00
N TRP A 337 2.75 -6.17 24.75
CA TRP A 337 3.43 -7.48 24.91
C TRP A 337 3.46 -8.27 23.59
N ILE A 338 2.39 -8.21 22.79
CA ILE A 338 2.35 -8.80 21.44
C ILE A 338 3.37 -8.11 20.54
N ASN A 339 3.42 -6.77 20.56
CA ASN A 339 4.38 -6.01 19.77
C ASN A 339 5.82 -6.36 20.14
N SER A 340 6.13 -6.50 21.43
CA SER A 340 7.47 -6.90 21.90
C SER A 340 7.83 -8.30 21.46
N LEU A 341 6.91 -9.24 21.53
CA LEU A 341 7.11 -10.62 21.04
C LEU A 341 7.37 -10.64 19.53
N LEU A 342 6.55 -9.91 18.74
CA LEU A 342 6.72 -9.84 17.30
C LEU A 342 8.03 -9.13 16.92
N LYS A 343 8.43 -8.08 17.62
CA LYS A 343 9.74 -7.44 17.46
C LYS A 343 10.90 -8.39 17.71
N TRP A 344 10.74 -9.31 18.65
CA TRP A 344 11.75 -10.34 18.94
C TRP A 344 11.81 -11.41 17.86
N ILE A 345 10.64 -11.89 17.35
CA ILE A 345 10.55 -12.90 16.28
C ILE A 345 11.11 -12.36 14.96
N TYR A 346 10.79 -11.09 14.62
CA TYR A 346 11.22 -10.43 13.39
C TYR A 346 12.42 -9.49 13.62
N ARG A 347 13.38 -9.94 14.45
CA ARG A 347 14.70 -9.30 14.54
C ARG A 347 15.46 -9.58 13.25
N ASP A 348 15.99 -8.50 12.65
CA ASP A 348 17.00 -8.60 11.59
C ASP A 348 18.37 -8.92 12.20
#